data_0bd418a4ef38dcc756ecda355a02d995
#
_entry.id   0bd418a4ef38dcc756ecda355a02d995
#
_cell.length_a   1.000
_cell.length_b   1.000
_cell.length_c   1.000
_cell.angle_alpha   90.00
_cell.angle_beta   90.00
_cell.angle_gamma   90.00
#
_symmetry.space_group_name_H-M   'P 1'
#
loop_
_entity.id
_entity.type
_entity.pdbx_description
1 polymer ?
#
loop_
_entity_poly.entity_id
_entity_poly.type
_entity_poly.pdbx_seq_one_letter_code
_entity_poly.pdbx_strand_id
1 'polypeptide(L)'
;MSQMKEWSLASLAIFGAFFIAGLTGSFITDYLGLWHLPGAGFAAALAVVLTTYFASPSHKFRSSCIALLVGAVVAWIFIEPSWYPDTRRYGDLAYQPTHLPFVATLTGGILGLLVAFLLRSRTAA
;
A
#
# COMPACT_ATOMS: atom_id res chain seq x y z
N MET A 1 -28.39 4.26 -7.80
CA MET A 1 -27.70 4.67 -9.05
C MET A 1 -26.49 5.51 -8.74
N SER A 2 -26.68 6.65 -8.09
CA SER A 2 -25.54 7.50 -7.72
C SER A 2 -24.53 6.77 -6.83
N GLN A 3 -25.01 5.94 -5.91
CA GLN A 3 -24.15 5.23 -4.99
C GLN A 3 -23.25 4.22 -5.73
N MET A 4 -23.81 3.50 -6.69
CA MET A 4 -23.03 2.57 -7.51
C MET A 4 -21.97 3.31 -8.33
N LYS A 5 -22.33 4.46 -8.88
CA LYS A 5 -21.41 5.30 -9.63
C LYS A 5 -20.27 5.80 -8.74
N GLU A 6 -20.60 6.22 -7.52
CA GLU A 6 -19.60 6.71 -6.56
C GLU A 6 -18.62 5.60 -6.17
N TRP A 7 -19.11 4.38 -5.92
CA TRP A 7 -18.23 3.26 -5.60
C TRP A 7 -17.36 2.86 -6.79
N SER A 8 -17.90 2.96 -8.01
CA SER A 8 -17.11 2.69 -9.22
C SER A 8 -15.98 3.71 -9.37
N LEU A 9 -16.29 4.99 -9.15
CA LEU A 9 -15.27 6.04 -9.20
C LEU A 9 -14.25 5.87 -8.10
N ALA A 10 -14.67 5.48 -6.90
CA ALA A 10 -13.77 5.21 -5.80
C ALA A 10 -12.82 4.06 -6.14
N SER A 11 -13.34 3.00 -6.74
CA SER A 11 -12.52 1.86 -7.16
C SER A 11 -11.48 2.27 -8.18
N LEU A 12 -11.86 3.08 -9.17
CA LEU A 12 -10.92 3.59 -10.16
C LEU A 12 -9.83 4.43 -9.51
N ALA A 13 -10.21 5.28 -8.55
CA ALA A 13 -9.25 6.11 -7.83
C ALA A 13 -8.27 5.25 -7.03
N ILE A 14 -8.76 4.18 -6.39
CA ILE A 14 -7.92 3.27 -5.61
C ILE A 14 -6.91 2.57 -6.51
N PHE A 15 -7.35 2.02 -7.64
CA PHE A 15 -6.45 1.36 -8.57
C PHE A 15 -5.43 2.35 -9.15
N GLY A 16 -5.86 3.56 -9.51
CA GLY A 16 -4.96 4.60 -10.00
C GLY A 16 -3.91 4.96 -8.95
N ALA A 17 -4.33 5.15 -7.72
CA ALA A 17 -3.42 5.46 -6.62
C ALA A 17 -2.42 4.34 -6.40
N PHE A 18 -2.88 3.09 -6.47
CA PHE A 18 -2.02 1.92 -6.34
C PHE A 18 -0.88 1.96 -7.36
N PHE A 19 -1.21 2.14 -8.64
CA PHE A 19 -0.21 2.13 -9.69
C PHE A 19 0.72 3.34 -9.60
N ILE A 20 0.16 4.53 -9.39
CA ILE A 20 0.96 5.75 -9.33
C ILE A 20 1.92 5.70 -8.14
N ALA A 21 1.40 5.37 -6.97
CA ALA A 21 2.21 5.33 -5.75
C ALA A 21 3.24 4.20 -5.79
N GLY A 22 2.85 3.05 -6.33
CA GLY A 22 3.76 1.92 -6.46
C GLY A 22 4.94 2.25 -7.36
N LEU A 23 4.65 2.85 -8.52
CA LEU A 23 5.71 3.26 -9.44
C LEU A 23 6.58 4.35 -8.83
N THR A 24 5.96 5.34 -8.17
CA THR A 24 6.71 6.43 -7.54
C THR A 24 7.62 5.90 -6.44
N GLY A 25 7.09 5.03 -5.58
CA GLY A 25 7.88 4.43 -4.52
C GLY A 25 9.04 3.60 -5.07
N SER A 26 8.78 2.85 -6.15
CA SER A 26 9.81 2.07 -6.82
C SER A 26 10.92 2.97 -7.36
N PHE A 27 10.55 4.06 -8.04
CA PHE A 27 11.54 5.00 -8.57
C PHE A 27 12.36 5.64 -7.47
N ILE A 28 11.73 6.08 -6.39
CA ILE A 28 12.43 6.74 -5.29
C ILE A 28 13.42 5.81 -4.62
N THR A 29 13.00 4.58 -4.31
CA THR A 29 13.89 3.63 -3.66
C THR A 29 15.01 3.19 -4.57
N ASP A 30 14.75 3.02 -5.86
CA ASP A 30 15.76 2.67 -6.83
C ASP A 30 16.80 3.79 -6.97
N TYR A 31 16.33 5.04 -7.01
CA TYR A 31 17.21 6.21 -7.08
C TYR A 31 18.13 6.27 -5.86
N LEU A 32 17.62 5.90 -4.68
CA LEU A 32 18.39 5.91 -3.43
C LEU A 32 19.32 4.71 -3.31
N GLY A 33 19.34 3.81 -4.27
CA GLY A 33 20.15 2.61 -4.21
C GLY A 33 19.57 1.53 -3.33
N LEU A 34 18.30 1.62 -2.99
CA LEU A 34 17.60 0.62 -2.19
C LEU A 34 16.82 -0.33 -3.09
N TRP A 35 16.48 -1.50 -2.53
CA TRP A 35 15.65 -2.46 -3.25
C TRP A 35 14.26 -1.84 -3.49
N HIS A 36 13.81 -1.84 -4.75
CA HIS A 36 12.58 -1.13 -5.12
C HIS A 36 11.29 -1.80 -4.63
N LEU A 37 11.29 -3.12 -4.46
CA LEU A 37 10.07 -3.86 -4.14
C LEU A 37 9.45 -3.47 -2.79
N PRO A 38 10.23 -3.43 -1.68
CA PRO A 38 9.63 -2.97 -0.41
C PRO A 38 9.12 -1.54 -0.47
N GLY A 39 9.84 -0.65 -1.16
CA GLY A 39 9.43 0.74 -1.29
C GLY A 39 8.16 0.88 -2.09
N ALA A 40 8.04 0.13 -3.19
CA ALA A 40 6.83 0.12 -4.00
C ALA A 40 5.64 -0.38 -3.19
N GLY A 41 5.82 -1.47 -2.44
CA GLY A 41 4.77 -2.03 -1.61
C GLY A 41 4.32 -1.08 -0.51
N PHE A 42 5.27 -0.45 0.17
CA PHE A 42 4.97 0.52 1.23
C PHE A 42 4.13 1.68 0.67
N ALA A 43 4.61 2.30 -0.40
CA ALA A 43 3.94 3.45 -0.99
C ALA A 43 2.56 3.08 -1.54
N ALA A 44 2.46 1.93 -2.22
CA ALA A 44 1.20 1.49 -2.78
C ALA A 44 0.16 1.22 -1.70
N ALA A 45 0.55 0.53 -0.62
CA ALA A 45 -0.37 0.20 0.47
C ALA A 45 -0.83 1.47 1.19
N LEU A 46 0.10 2.38 1.47
CA LEU A 46 -0.24 3.67 2.09
C LEU A 46 -1.26 4.42 1.24
N ALA A 47 -1.00 4.51 -0.07
CA ALA A 47 -1.88 5.24 -0.98
C ALA A 47 -3.24 4.57 -1.10
N VAL A 48 -3.29 3.24 -1.17
CA VAL A 48 -4.56 2.51 -1.29
C VAL A 48 -5.44 2.75 -0.08
N VAL A 49 -4.86 2.63 1.13
CA VAL A 49 -5.63 2.81 2.36
C VAL A 49 -6.15 4.24 2.47
N LEU A 50 -5.29 5.24 2.22
CA LEU A 50 -5.69 6.63 2.29
C LEU A 50 -6.70 7.00 1.21
N THR A 51 -6.49 6.53 -0.02
CA THR A 51 -7.42 6.81 -1.12
C THR A 51 -8.78 6.19 -0.83
N THR A 52 -8.79 4.97 -0.26
CA THR A 52 -10.04 4.33 0.12
C THR A 52 -10.79 5.18 1.14
N TYR A 53 -10.08 5.73 2.12
CA TYR A 53 -10.70 6.60 3.12
C TYR A 53 -11.33 7.83 2.47
N PHE A 54 -10.58 8.53 1.61
CA PHE A 54 -11.07 9.77 1.03
C PHE A 54 -12.12 9.55 -0.06
N ALA A 55 -12.01 8.48 -0.84
CA ALA A 55 -12.87 8.27 -2.00
C ALA A 55 -14.15 7.53 -1.67
N SER A 56 -14.21 6.80 -0.56
CA SER A 56 -15.41 6.04 -0.21
C SER A 56 -16.59 6.98 0.05
N PRO A 57 -17.75 6.73 -0.55
CA PRO A 57 -18.91 7.60 -0.33
C PRO A 57 -19.51 7.46 1.07
N SER A 58 -19.31 6.32 1.74
CA SER A 58 -19.81 6.09 3.09
C SER A 58 -18.92 5.09 3.80
N HIS A 59 -19.02 5.03 5.13
CA HIS A 59 -18.25 4.10 5.95
C HIS A 59 -16.75 4.15 5.61
N LYS A 60 -16.23 5.37 5.59
CA LYS A 60 -14.86 5.61 5.09
C LYS A 60 -13.79 4.82 5.85
N PHE A 61 -13.83 4.87 7.17
CA PHE A 61 -12.81 4.16 7.97
C PHE A 61 -12.96 2.65 7.86
N ARG A 62 -14.21 2.16 7.88
CA ARG A 62 -14.47 0.73 7.69
C ARG A 62 -13.94 0.25 6.35
N SER A 63 -14.17 1.03 5.29
CA SER A 63 -13.68 0.69 3.96
C SER A 63 -12.16 0.64 3.93
N SER A 64 -11.49 1.56 4.63
CA SER A 64 -10.02 1.53 4.74
C SER A 64 -9.52 0.29 5.46
N CYS A 65 -10.20 -0.13 6.53
CA CYS A 65 -9.84 -1.37 7.22
C CYS A 65 -9.98 -2.58 6.29
N ILE A 66 -11.06 -2.63 5.52
CA ILE A 66 -11.27 -3.71 4.56
C ILE A 66 -10.19 -3.67 3.48
N ALA A 67 -9.85 -2.47 2.98
CA ALA A 67 -8.79 -2.34 1.99
C ALA A 67 -7.45 -2.84 2.52
N LEU A 68 -7.14 -2.56 3.78
CA LEU A 68 -5.91 -3.05 4.40
C LEU A 68 -5.90 -4.57 4.45
N LEU A 69 -7.01 -5.18 4.89
CA LEU A 69 -7.09 -6.65 4.98
C LEU A 69 -6.99 -7.30 3.61
N VAL A 70 -7.73 -6.79 2.63
CA VAL A 70 -7.68 -7.32 1.27
C VAL A 70 -6.28 -7.15 0.69
N GLY A 71 -5.70 -5.98 0.89
CA GLY A 71 -4.35 -5.69 0.42
C GLY A 71 -3.32 -6.62 1.04
N ALA A 72 -3.46 -6.94 2.33
CA ALA A 72 -2.55 -7.85 3.00
C ALA A 72 -2.63 -9.25 2.40
N VAL A 73 -3.84 -9.73 2.12
CA VAL A 73 -4.03 -11.05 1.49
C VAL A 73 -3.42 -11.06 0.09
N VAL A 74 -3.70 -10.02 -0.70
CA VAL A 74 -3.15 -9.90 -2.05
C VAL A 74 -1.63 -9.86 -2.01
N ALA A 75 -1.07 -9.09 -1.09
CA ALA A 75 0.38 -8.98 -0.94
C ALA A 75 0.99 -10.34 -0.58
N TRP A 76 0.36 -11.07 0.32
CA TRP A 76 0.83 -12.41 0.67
C TRP A 76 0.87 -13.32 -0.55
N ILE A 77 -0.18 -13.29 -1.36
CA ILE A 77 -0.28 -14.17 -2.53
C ILE A 77 0.75 -13.79 -3.61
N PHE A 78 0.95 -12.50 -3.86
CA PHE A 78 1.75 -12.03 -4.99
C PHE A 78 3.19 -11.69 -4.63
N ILE A 79 3.47 -11.31 -3.38
CA ILE A 79 4.82 -10.89 -2.98
C ILE A 79 5.57 -12.05 -2.33
N GLU A 80 4.88 -12.87 -1.56
CA GLU A 80 5.51 -14.03 -0.93
C GLU A 80 5.50 -15.22 -1.89
N PRO A 81 6.56 -16.00 -1.99
CA PRO A 81 7.85 -15.77 -1.35
C PRO A 81 8.67 -14.71 -2.09
N SER A 82 9.53 -14.03 -1.35
CA SER A 82 10.45 -13.03 -1.92
C SER A 82 11.88 -13.39 -1.55
N TRP A 83 12.81 -12.98 -2.40
CA TRP A 83 14.24 -13.21 -2.19
C TRP A 83 14.99 -11.91 -2.37
N TYR A 84 16.04 -11.72 -1.58
CA TYR A 84 16.86 -10.54 -1.70
C TYR A 84 17.48 -10.44 -3.10
N PRO A 85 17.56 -9.22 -3.67
CA PRO A 85 18.19 -9.05 -4.97
C PRO A 85 19.71 -9.18 -4.88
N ASP A 86 20.34 -9.51 -5.99
CA ASP A 86 21.77 -9.57 -6.11
C ASP A 86 22.30 -8.16 -6.38
N THR A 87 22.41 -7.36 -5.33
CA THR A 87 22.92 -6.00 -5.42
C THR A 87 24.03 -5.80 -4.39
N ARG A 88 24.79 -4.73 -4.56
CA ARG A 88 25.89 -4.43 -3.67
C ARG A 88 25.43 -4.33 -2.21
N ARG A 89 24.25 -3.76 -1.97
CA ARG A 89 23.72 -3.57 -0.61
C ARG A 89 23.37 -4.89 0.07
N TYR A 90 22.87 -5.85 -0.70
CA TYR A 90 22.39 -7.13 -0.17
C TYR A 90 23.24 -8.31 -0.64
N GLY A 91 24.51 -8.06 -1.06
CA GLY A 91 25.35 -9.08 -1.67
C GLY A 91 25.46 -10.37 -0.86
N ASP A 92 25.64 -10.25 0.46
CA ASP A 92 25.78 -11.42 1.34
C ASP A 92 24.44 -12.15 1.53
N LEU A 93 23.31 -11.48 1.27
CA LEU A 93 21.97 -12.02 1.44
C LEU A 93 21.33 -12.37 0.11
N ALA A 94 22.03 -12.18 -1.02
CA ALA A 94 21.47 -12.39 -2.35
C ALA A 94 20.78 -13.74 -2.47
N TYR A 95 19.55 -13.72 -2.99
CA TYR A 95 18.72 -14.90 -3.24
C TYR A 95 18.27 -15.65 -1.98
N GLN A 96 18.51 -15.10 -0.80
CA GLN A 96 17.95 -15.67 0.42
C GLN A 96 16.52 -15.25 0.59
N PRO A 97 15.64 -16.13 1.12
CA PRO A 97 14.23 -15.78 1.32
C PRO A 97 14.07 -14.68 2.37
N THR A 98 13.08 -13.82 2.16
CA THR A 98 12.82 -12.70 3.07
C THR A 98 11.34 -12.32 3.02
N HIS A 99 10.85 -11.79 4.12
CA HIS A 99 9.51 -11.20 4.20
C HIS A 99 9.53 -9.69 4.13
N LEU A 100 10.69 -9.09 3.82
CA LEU A 100 10.85 -7.64 3.86
C LEU A 100 9.83 -6.89 2.99
N PRO A 101 9.58 -7.29 1.73
CA PRO A 101 8.56 -6.58 0.94
C PRO A 101 7.17 -6.66 1.54
N PHE A 102 6.80 -7.82 2.08
CA PHE A 102 5.49 -7.99 2.71
C PHE A 102 5.37 -7.14 3.98
N VAL A 103 6.40 -7.15 4.82
CA VAL A 103 6.43 -6.36 6.05
C VAL A 103 6.37 -4.87 5.72
N ALA A 104 7.12 -4.42 4.71
CA ALA A 104 7.09 -3.02 4.29
C ALA A 104 5.68 -2.63 3.80
N THR A 105 5.04 -3.51 3.03
CA THR A 105 3.69 -3.27 2.52
C THR A 105 2.70 -3.15 3.67
N LEU A 106 2.75 -4.06 4.64
CA LEU A 106 1.88 -4.00 5.81
C LEU A 106 2.12 -2.72 6.61
N THR A 107 3.39 -2.33 6.78
CA THR A 107 3.73 -1.12 7.51
C THR A 107 3.13 0.11 6.85
N GLY A 108 3.22 0.18 5.51
CA GLY A 108 2.62 1.27 4.77
C GLY A 108 1.10 1.32 4.94
N GLY A 109 0.46 0.16 4.86
CA GLY A 109 -0.99 0.07 5.04
C GLY A 109 -1.42 0.46 6.45
N ILE A 110 -0.70 -0.01 7.47
CA ILE A 110 -1.00 0.32 8.86
C ILE A 110 -0.79 1.81 9.10
N LEU A 111 0.28 2.38 8.56
CA LEU A 111 0.52 3.82 8.67
C LEU A 111 -0.62 4.61 8.03
N GLY A 112 -1.08 4.19 6.85
CA GLY A 112 -2.21 4.81 6.19
C GLY A 112 -3.48 4.74 7.02
N LEU A 113 -3.72 3.59 7.65
CA LEU A 113 -4.88 3.40 8.51
C LEU A 113 -4.79 4.30 9.75
N LEU A 114 -3.59 4.44 10.31
CA LEU A 114 -3.38 5.31 11.46
C LEU A 114 -3.66 6.76 11.10
N VAL A 115 -3.19 7.22 9.94
CA VAL A 115 -3.47 8.57 9.46
C VAL A 115 -4.98 8.77 9.26
N ALA A 116 -5.66 7.78 8.68
CA ALA A 116 -7.10 7.84 8.49
C ALA A 116 -7.84 7.93 9.83
N PHE A 117 -7.38 7.18 10.82
CA PHE A 117 -7.96 7.23 12.16
C PHE A 117 -7.80 8.62 12.79
N LEU A 118 -6.63 9.21 12.65
CA LEU A 118 -6.38 10.56 13.19
C LEU A 118 -7.24 11.61 12.48
N LEU A 119 -7.40 11.47 11.17
CA LEU A 119 -8.26 12.38 10.41
C LEU A 119 -9.73 12.22 10.82
N ARG A 120 -10.15 10.98 11.04
CA ARG A 120 -11.50 10.70 11.52
C ARG A 120 -11.77 11.35 12.88
N SER A 121 -10.80 11.24 13.79
CA SER A 121 -10.93 11.84 15.12
C SER A 121 -11.07 13.35 15.04
N ARG A 122 -10.30 13.98 14.14
CA ARG A 122 -10.36 15.43 13.98
C ARG A 122 -11.68 15.89 13.38
N THR A 123 -12.21 15.14 12.40
CA THR A 123 -13.47 15.52 11.78
C THR A 123 -14.67 15.19 12.65
N ALA A 124 -14.56 14.20 13.52
CA ALA A 124 -15.62 13.85 14.46
C ALA A 124 -15.73 14.87 15.60
N ALA A 125 -14.65 15.58 15.89
CA ALA A 125 -14.68 16.63 16.90
C ALA A 125 -15.23 17.92 16.32
#